data_5c132a5e939e5de6dd34c5f8b105e9cb
#
_entry.id   5c132a5e939e5de6dd34c5f8b105e9cb
#
_cell.length_a   1.000
_cell.length_b   1.000
_cell.length_c   1.000
_cell.angle_alpha   90.00
_cell.angle_beta   90.00
_cell.angle_gamma   90.00
#
_symmetry.space_group_name_H-M   'P 1'
#
loop_
_entity.id
_entity.type
_entity.pdbx_description
1 polymer ?
#
loop_
_entity_poly.entity_id
_entity_poly.type
_entity_poly.pdbx_seq_one_letter_code
_entity_poly.pdbx_strand_id
1 'polypeptide(L)'
;MLFRSERDVWVFGLVTTEDTPCRGYFKVVKRRGAATLHPIIERCIRPGTEMHTDDWGAYRNLDRRLNNVATHRVVNHSRYFVDPRTGVHTQEAESCWATLKLKQVMKRGIRRKDMQSYLDDRMWRQWRGGPRQHIMRNFLHVLAGQFDDFTVF
;
A
#
# COMPACT_ATOMS: atom_id res chain seq x y z
N MET A 1 -5.24 -5.58 0.96
CA MET A 1 -5.97 -5.92 -0.28
C MET A 1 -5.00 -6.41 -1.35
N LEU A 2 -5.34 -7.45 -2.08
CA LEU A 2 -4.51 -8.01 -3.14
C LEU A 2 -5.11 -7.65 -4.51
N PHE A 3 -4.25 -7.30 -5.43
CA PHE A 3 -4.63 -7.02 -6.81
C PHE A 3 -3.88 -7.96 -7.77
N ARG A 4 -4.59 -8.50 -8.75
CA ARG A 4 -4.02 -9.27 -9.86
C ARG A 4 -3.93 -8.37 -11.08
N SER A 5 -2.73 -8.18 -11.63
CA SER A 5 -2.59 -7.60 -12.96
C SER A 5 -2.96 -8.64 -14.01
N GLU A 6 -3.38 -8.21 -15.19
CA GLU A 6 -3.75 -9.09 -16.30
C GLU A 6 -2.66 -10.11 -16.72
N ARG A 7 -1.44 -9.99 -16.17
CA ARG A 7 -0.27 -10.84 -16.45
C ARG A 7 0.25 -11.58 -15.21
N ASP A 8 -0.63 -12.07 -14.34
CA ASP A 8 -0.30 -12.94 -13.19
C ASP A 8 0.71 -12.40 -12.17
N VAL A 9 0.74 -11.09 -11.96
CA VAL A 9 1.52 -10.45 -10.91
C VAL A 9 0.60 -10.08 -9.75
N TRP A 10 0.88 -10.61 -8.56
CA TRP A 10 0.19 -10.23 -7.34
C TRP A 10 0.84 -8.98 -6.75
N VAL A 11 0.04 -7.98 -6.46
CA VAL A 11 0.46 -6.80 -5.71
C VAL A 11 -0.29 -6.78 -4.39
N PHE A 12 0.46 -6.79 -3.30
CA PHE A 12 -0.07 -6.58 -1.96
C PHE A 12 -0.03 -5.08 -1.65
N GLY A 13 -1.06 -4.56 -0.99
CA GLY A 13 -1.14 -3.15 -0.58
C GLY A 13 -1.69 -2.98 0.82
N LEU A 14 -1.04 -2.11 1.58
CA LEU A 14 -1.51 -1.53 2.83
C LEU A 14 -1.77 -0.06 2.59
N VAL A 15 -2.90 0.47 3.08
CA VAL A 15 -3.27 1.87 2.93
C VAL A 15 -3.58 2.43 4.31
N THR A 16 -2.98 3.56 4.66
CA THR A 16 -3.33 4.32 5.87
C THR A 16 -4.39 5.36 5.56
N THR A 17 -5.32 5.52 6.47
CA THR A 17 -6.37 6.56 6.42
C THR A 17 -6.06 7.76 7.31
N GLU A 18 -4.88 7.76 7.96
CA GLU A 18 -4.42 8.88 8.79
C GLU A 18 -4.11 10.14 7.98
N ASP A 19 -3.82 9.96 6.68
CA ASP A 19 -3.48 11.04 5.77
C ASP A 19 -4.59 11.31 4.74
N THR A 20 -4.76 12.57 4.36
CA THR A 20 -5.63 12.97 3.25
C THR A 20 -4.81 13.70 2.19
N PRO A 21 -4.68 13.20 0.96
CA PRO A 21 -5.18 11.89 0.51
C PRO A 21 -4.46 10.72 1.18
N CYS A 22 -5.16 9.59 1.28
CA CYS A 22 -4.61 8.36 1.88
C CYS A 22 -3.31 7.93 1.18
N ARG A 23 -2.39 7.35 1.96
CA ARG A 23 -1.10 6.87 1.49
C ARG A 23 -1.02 5.35 1.57
N GLY A 24 -0.26 4.75 0.68
CA GLY A 24 -0.15 3.29 0.62
C GLY A 24 1.28 2.79 0.56
N TYR A 25 1.45 1.56 1.05
CA TYR A 25 2.61 0.72 0.81
C TYR A 25 2.20 -0.40 -0.13
N PHE A 26 2.94 -0.59 -1.24
CA PHE A 26 2.61 -1.57 -2.28
C PHE A 26 3.83 -2.42 -2.60
N LYS A 27 3.63 -3.74 -2.68
CA LYS A 27 4.71 -4.68 -2.95
C LYS A 27 4.27 -5.80 -3.88
N VAL A 28 5.10 -6.09 -4.88
CA VAL A 28 4.95 -7.31 -5.68
C VAL A 28 5.25 -8.52 -4.81
N VAL A 29 4.33 -9.49 -4.80
CA VAL A 29 4.48 -10.73 -4.05
C VAL A 29 4.33 -11.94 -4.97
N LYS A 30 5.13 -12.98 -4.74
CA LYS A 30 5.06 -14.22 -5.52
C LYS A 30 3.85 -15.08 -5.12
N ARG A 31 3.47 -15.04 -3.85
CA ARG A 31 2.38 -15.82 -3.27
C ARG A 31 1.54 -14.91 -2.37
N ARG A 32 0.24 -15.19 -2.28
CA ARG A 32 -0.73 -14.40 -1.49
C ARG A 32 -1.14 -15.10 -0.19
N GLY A 33 -0.36 -16.08 0.27
CA GLY A 33 -0.64 -16.80 1.52
C GLY A 33 -0.13 -16.07 2.75
N ALA A 34 -0.63 -16.47 3.92
CA ALA A 34 -0.29 -15.89 5.22
C ALA A 34 1.23 -15.83 5.45
N ALA A 35 1.96 -16.91 5.16
CA ALA A 35 3.42 -16.98 5.31
C ALA A 35 4.18 -15.89 4.52
N THR A 36 3.60 -15.38 3.43
CA THR A 36 4.19 -14.27 2.65
C THR A 36 3.74 -12.91 3.17
N LEU A 37 2.46 -12.77 3.53
CA LEU A 37 1.86 -11.47 3.83
C LEU A 37 2.09 -11.02 5.27
N HIS A 38 2.01 -11.93 6.24
CA HIS A 38 2.14 -11.59 7.66
C HIS A 38 3.46 -10.89 8.01
N PRO A 39 4.65 -11.37 7.57
CA PRO A 39 5.90 -10.66 7.84
C PRO A 39 5.96 -9.26 7.22
N ILE A 40 5.28 -9.05 6.07
CA ILE A 40 5.21 -7.74 5.43
C ILE A 40 4.32 -6.81 6.25
N ILE A 41 3.14 -7.28 6.67
CA ILE A 41 2.20 -6.52 7.49
C ILE A 41 2.90 -6.09 8.78
N GLU A 42 3.45 -7.04 9.53
CA GLU A 42 4.07 -6.78 10.84
C GLU A 42 5.21 -5.76 10.77
N ARG A 43 6.00 -5.78 9.69
CA ARG A 43 7.07 -4.81 9.48
C ARG A 43 6.57 -3.41 9.11
N CYS A 44 5.41 -3.30 8.48
CA CYS A 44 4.91 -2.04 7.91
C CYS A 44 3.97 -1.28 8.85
N ILE A 45 3.36 -1.97 9.82
CA ILE A 45 2.38 -1.36 10.73
C ILE A 45 2.98 -1.09 12.10
N ARG A 46 2.47 -0.07 12.78
CA ARG A 46 2.83 0.24 14.18
C ARG A 46 2.08 -0.65 15.15
N PRO A 47 2.63 -0.92 16.35
CA PRO A 47 1.87 -1.55 17.43
C PRO A 47 0.58 -0.76 17.74
N GLY A 48 -0.51 -1.49 17.99
CA GLY A 48 -1.81 -0.88 18.29
C GLY A 48 -2.65 -0.53 17.05
N THR A 49 -2.22 -0.94 15.85
CA THR A 49 -2.96 -0.65 14.60
C THR A 49 -4.29 -1.41 14.53
N GLU A 50 -5.37 -0.71 14.18
CA GLU A 50 -6.62 -1.32 13.73
C GLU A 50 -6.54 -1.59 12.22
N MET A 51 -6.81 -2.83 11.81
CA MET A 51 -6.76 -3.24 10.41
C MET A 51 -8.12 -3.60 9.86
N HIS A 52 -8.43 -3.05 8.68
CA HIS A 52 -9.59 -3.41 7.88
C HIS A 52 -9.14 -4.19 6.64
N THR A 53 -9.74 -5.36 6.41
CA THR A 53 -9.42 -6.21 5.25
C THR A 53 -10.67 -6.75 4.57
N ASP A 54 -10.51 -7.29 3.36
CA ASP A 54 -11.49 -8.19 2.78
C ASP A 54 -11.47 -9.57 3.48
N ASP A 55 -12.43 -10.45 3.15
CA ASP A 55 -12.56 -11.80 3.72
C ASP A 55 -11.61 -12.82 3.05
N TRP A 56 -10.38 -12.40 2.72
CA TRP A 56 -9.38 -13.33 2.20
C TRP A 56 -8.79 -14.20 3.32
N GLY A 57 -8.71 -15.52 3.10
CA GLY A 57 -8.29 -16.47 4.13
C GLY A 57 -6.93 -16.19 4.78
N ALA A 58 -5.99 -15.54 4.08
CA ALA A 58 -4.70 -15.17 4.63
C ALA A 58 -4.79 -14.06 5.70
N TYR A 59 -5.90 -13.31 5.76
CA TYR A 59 -6.13 -12.24 6.73
C TYR A 59 -6.91 -12.71 7.97
N ARG A 60 -7.33 -13.96 8.03
CA ARG A 60 -8.10 -14.45 9.19
C ARG A 60 -7.33 -14.35 10.49
N ASN A 61 -7.99 -13.74 11.49
CA ASN A 61 -7.48 -13.59 12.88
C ASN A 61 -6.10 -12.87 12.92
N LEU A 62 -5.91 -11.78 12.17
CA LEU A 62 -4.67 -11.00 12.19
C LEU A 62 -4.35 -10.46 13.58
N ASP A 63 -5.35 -10.03 14.33
CA ASP A 63 -5.26 -9.57 15.71
C ASP A 63 -4.71 -10.62 16.70
N ARG A 64 -4.88 -11.90 16.37
CA ARG A 64 -4.34 -13.02 17.18
C ARG A 64 -2.99 -13.52 16.70
N ARG A 65 -2.61 -13.17 15.48
CA ARG A 65 -1.41 -13.71 14.80
C ARG A 65 -0.27 -12.71 14.70
N LEU A 66 -0.57 -11.43 14.77
CA LEU A 66 0.40 -10.34 14.61
C LEU A 66 0.34 -9.42 15.82
N ASN A 67 1.46 -9.23 16.48
CA ASN A 67 1.54 -8.45 17.72
C ASN A 67 1.21 -6.96 17.52
N ASN A 68 1.42 -6.45 16.31
CA ASN A 68 1.18 -5.04 15.99
C ASN A 68 -0.29 -4.73 15.65
N VAL A 69 -1.14 -5.74 15.47
CA VAL A 69 -2.56 -5.59 15.17
C VAL A 69 -3.38 -5.64 16.45
N ALA A 70 -3.93 -4.51 16.88
CA ALA A 70 -4.79 -4.45 18.07
C ALA A 70 -6.22 -4.93 17.78
N THR A 71 -6.72 -4.61 16.60
CA THR A 71 -8.10 -4.96 16.17
C THR A 71 -8.09 -5.31 14.70
N HIS A 72 -8.77 -6.38 14.34
CA HIS A 72 -8.97 -6.78 12.96
C HIS A 72 -10.44 -6.81 12.59
N ARG A 73 -10.85 -6.04 11.59
CA ARG A 73 -12.20 -5.99 11.05
C ARG A 73 -12.24 -6.44 9.61
N VAL A 74 -13.21 -7.29 9.29
CA VAL A 74 -13.38 -7.87 7.96
C VAL A 74 -14.59 -7.23 7.29
N VAL A 75 -14.40 -6.71 6.08
CA VAL A 75 -15.48 -6.19 5.23
C VAL A 75 -15.85 -7.25 4.21
N ASN A 76 -17.11 -7.67 4.23
CA ASN A 76 -17.61 -8.61 3.24
C ASN A 76 -18.16 -7.85 2.02
N HIS A 77 -17.30 -7.65 1.02
CA HIS A 77 -17.63 -6.92 -0.22
C HIS A 77 -18.76 -7.56 -1.06
N SER A 78 -19.10 -8.82 -0.82
CA SER A 78 -20.22 -9.46 -1.52
C SER A 78 -21.58 -8.99 -1.02
N ARG A 79 -21.62 -8.36 0.16
CA ARG A 79 -22.87 -7.91 0.82
C ARG A 79 -22.94 -6.39 0.99
N TYR A 80 -21.82 -5.73 1.34
CA TYR A 80 -21.82 -4.31 1.70
C TYR A 80 -20.52 -3.63 1.26
N PHE A 81 -20.62 -2.39 0.75
CA PHE A 81 -19.46 -1.50 0.56
C PHE A 81 -18.99 -0.88 1.88
N VAL A 82 -19.93 -0.67 2.80
CA VAL A 82 -19.72 -0.19 4.17
C VAL A 82 -20.50 -1.11 5.08
N ASP A 83 -19.87 -1.68 6.11
CA ASP A 83 -20.60 -2.50 7.09
C ASP A 83 -21.61 -1.61 7.84
N PRO A 84 -22.93 -1.86 7.73
CA PRO A 84 -23.95 -0.98 8.31
C PRO A 84 -23.96 -0.95 9.83
N ARG A 85 -23.33 -1.91 10.50
CA ARG A 85 -23.27 -1.97 11.97
C ARG A 85 -22.03 -1.32 12.54
N THR A 86 -20.91 -1.41 11.81
CA THR A 86 -19.60 -0.98 12.33
C THR A 86 -19.06 0.26 11.61
N GLY A 87 -19.66 0.66 10.47
CA GLY A 87 -19.14 1.73 9.62
C GLY A 87 -17.83 1.41 8.93
N VAL A 88 -17.33 0.18 9.07
CA VAL A 88 -16.05 -0.25 8.51
C VAL A 88 -16.16 -0.33 7.00
N HIS A 89 -15.18 0.24 6.29
CA HIS A 89 -15.10 0.25 4.83
C HIS A 89 -13.65 0.15 4.35
N THR A 90 -13.50 -0.11 3.06
CA THR A 90 -12.19 -0.20 2.39
C THR A 90 -12.09 0.76 1.19
N GLN A 91 -12.93 1.79 1.17
CA GLN A 91 -13.02 2.75 0.05
C GLN A 91 -11.70 3.47 -0.22
N GLU A 92 -10.93 3.82 0.82
CA GLU A 92 -9.62 4.44 0.67
C GLU A 92 -8.64 3.50 -0.04
N ALA A 93 -8.66 2.21 0.31
CA ALA A 93 -7.84 1.22 -0.36
C ALA A 93 -8.25 1.07 -1.83
N GLU A 94 -9.55 1.04 -2.12
CA GLU A 94 -10.08 0.99 -3.49
C GLU A 94 -9.69 2.23 -4.30
N SER A 95 -9.78 3.42 -3.69
CA SER A 95 -9.35 4.68 -4.30
C SER A 95 -7.86 4.69 -4.64
N CYS A 96 -7.01 4.23 -3.72
CA CYS A 96 -5.58 4.05 -3.97
C CYS A 96 -5.32 3.07 -5.12
N TRP A 97 -6.02 1.95 -5.16
CA TRP A 97 -5.92 0.97 -6.25
C TRP A 97 -6.38 1.54 -7.59
N ALA A 98 -7.49 2.27 -7.61
CA ALA A 98 -7.99 2.93 -8.82
C ALA A 98 -6.96 3.92 -9.39
N THR A 99 -6.32 4.71 -8.53
CA THR A 99 -5.27 5.65 -8.92
C THR A 99 -4.05 4.94 -9.50
N LEU A 100 -3.61 3.82 -8.90
CA LEU A 100 -2.51 3.01 -9.43
C LEU A 100 -2.85 2.42 -10.80
N LYS A 101 -4.05 1.84 -10.94
CA LYS A 101 -4.53 1.26 -12.21
C LYS A 101 -4.63 2.30 -13.32
N LEU A 102 -5.22 3.45 -13.04
CA LEU A 102 -5.35 4.54 -14.02
C LEU A 102 -3.99 4.96 -14.58
N LYS A 103 -2.99 5.14 -13.70
CA LYS A 103 -1.64 5.50 -14.13
C LYS A 103 -0.95 4.38 -14.93
N GLN A 104 -1.23 3.12 -14.60
CA GLN A 104 -0.75 1.97 -15.37
C GLN A 104 -1.32 1.96 -16.78
N VAL A 105 -2.63 2.20 -16.92
CA VAL A 105 -3.30 2.31 -18.24
C VAL A 105 -2.73 3.46 -19.05
N MET A 106 -2.55 4.64 -18.45
CA MET A 106 -1.94 5.80 -19.12
C MET A 106 -0.53 5.52 -19.64
N LYS A 107 0.22 4.61 -19.03
CA LYS A 107 1.54 4.16 -19.47
C LYS A 107 1.49 2.99 -20.46
N ARG A 108 0.34 2.65 -21.02
CA ARG A 108 0.11 1.51 -21.93
C ARG A 108 0.57 0.17 -21.36
N GLY A 109 0.43 0.00 -20.05
CA GLY A 109 0.87 -1.17 -19.30
C GLY A 109 2.29 -1.03 -18.76
N ILE A 110 2.64 -1.97 -17.88
CA ILE A 110 3.94 -2.02 -17.21
C ILE A 110 4.47 -3.45 -17.32
N ARG A 111 5.72 -3.59 -17.76
CA ARG A 111 6.35 -4.91 -17.84
C ARG A 111 6.47 -5.51 -16.45
N ARG A 112 6.31 -6.84 -16.34
CA ARG A 112 6.37 -7.58 -15.06
C ARG A 112 7.62 -7.24 -14.23
N LYS A 113 8.77 -7.18 -14.87
CA LYS A 113 10.06 -6.88 -14.22
C LYS A 113 10.13 -5.46 -13.66
N ASP A 114 9.39 -4.52 -14.23
CA ASP A 114 9.41 -3.11 -13.86
C ASP A 114 8.28 -2.75 -12.87
N MET A 115 7.41 -3.72 -12.51
CA MET A 115 6.25 -3.47 -11.67
C MET A 115 6.65 -2.94 -10.29
N GLN A 116 7.64 -3.54 -9.63
CA GLN A 116 8.06 -3.06 -8.31
C GLN A 116 8.63 -1.64 -8.38
N SER A 117 9.49 -1.36 -9.35
CA SER A 117 10.05 -0.02 -9.56
C SER A 117 8.96 1.04 -9.83
N TYR A 118 7.91 0.66 -10.56
CA TYR A 118 6.74 1.53 -10.74
C TYR A 118 6.02 1.80 -9.41
N LEU A 119 5.81 0.77 -8.59
CA LEU A 119 5.17 0.92 -7.27
C LEU A 119 6.03 1.79 -6.36
N ASP A 120 7.35 1.62 -6.37
CA ASP A 120 8.30 2.41 -5.58
C ASP A 120 8.25 3.89 -5.96
N ASP A 121 8.23 4.24 -7.26
CA ASP A 121 8.02 5.61 -7.73
C ASP A 121 6.67 6.17 -7.23
N ARG A 122 5.60 5.36 -7.28
CA ARG A 122 4.28 5.79 -6.82
C ARG A 122 4.23 6.03 -5.31
N MET A 123 4.82 5.13 -4.51
CA MET A 123 4.96 5.29 -3.07
C MET A 123 5.79 6.51 -2.72
N TRP A 124 6.94 6.69 -3.37
CA TRP A 124 7.77 7.86 -3.13
C TRP A 124 7.00 9.16 -3.38
N ARG A 125 6.23 9.25 -4.46
CA ARG A 125 5.41 10.44 -4.77
C ARG A 125 4.31 10.68 -3.74
N GLN A 126 3.70 9.64 -3.19
CA GLN A 126 2.70 9.78 -2.14
C GLN A 126 3.30 10.24 -0.82
N TRP A 127 4.45 9.67 -0.42
CA TRP A 127 5.03 9.89 0.89
C TRP A 127 5.97 11.10 0.96
N ARG A 128 6.66 11.42 -0.12
CA ARG A 128 7.75 12.41 -0.17
C ARG A 128 7.60 13.47 -1.24
N GLY A 129 6.87 13.17 -2.32
CA GLY A 129 6.80 14.02 -3.51
C GLY A 129 6.16 15.38 -3.26
N GLY A 130 5.16 15.46 -2.38
CA GLY A 130 4.41 16.69 -2.13
C GLY A 130 3.66 17.21 -3.37
N PRO A 131 3.30 18.50 -3.42
CA PRO A 131 2.67 19.12 -4.58
C PRO A 131 3.50 18.95 -5.86
N ARG A 132 2.83 18.76 -7.00
CA ARG A 132 3.48 18.46 -8.29
C ARG A 132 4.61 19.43 -8.65
N GLN A 133 4.44 20.71 -8.36
CA GLN A 133 5.42 21.76 -8.62
C GLN A 133 6.69 21.64 -7.77
N HIS A 134 6.65 20.91 -6.66
CA HIS A 134 7.77 20.75 -5.72
C HIS A 134 8.44 19.37 -5.82
N ILE A 135 7.96 18.47 -6.67
CA ILE A 135 8.46 17.09 -6.76
C ILE A 135 9.98 17.04 -6.99
N MET A 136 10.49 17.84 -7.94
CA MET A 136 11.93 17.86 -8.24
C MET A 136 12.74 18.38 -7.06
N ARG A 137 12.31 19.48 -6.43
CA ARG A 137 12.96 20.03 -5.24
C ARG A 137 12.98 19.00 -4.10
N ASN A 138 11.86 18.35 -3.82
CA ASN A 138 11.76 17.36 -2.77
C ASN A 138 12.61 16.12 -3.06
N PHE A 139 12.71 15.71 -4.34
CA PHE A 139 13.60 14.63 -4.77
C PHE A 139 15.06 14.98 -4.50
N LEU A 140 15.52 16.18 -4.91
CA LEU A 140 16.88 16.62 -4.68
C LEU A 140 17.20 16.76 -3.19
N HIS A 141 16.25 17.24 -2.39
CA HIS A 141 16.43 17.34 -0.94
C HIS A 141 16.60 15.96 -0.27
N VAL A 142 15.76 14.98 -0.64
CA VAL A 142 15.89 13.60 -0.12
C VAL A 142 17.20 12.95 -0.59
N LEU A 143 17.60 13.21 -1.83
CA LEU A 143 18.85 12.71 -2.38
C LEU A 143 20.07 13.32 -1.64
N ALA A 144 20.06 14.63 -1.45
CA ALA A 144 21.14 15.33 -0.73
C ALA A 144 21.33 14.79 0.70
N GLY A 145 20.22 14.55 1.43
CA GLY A 145 20.28 13.97 2.77
C GLY A 145 20.81 12.52 2.85
N GLN A 146 20.98 11.83 1.71
CA GLN A 146 21.65 10.54 1.66
C GLN A 146 23.18 10.65 1.48
N PHE A 147 23.67 11.87 1.18
CA PHE A 147 25.07 12.16 0.88
C PHE A 147 25.66 13.22 1.81
N ASP A 148 25.11 13.37 3.02
CA ASP A 148 25.58 14.35 4.01
C ASP A 148 27.06 14.20 4.42
N ASP A 149 27.69 13.05 4.12
CA ASP A 149 29.13 12.81 4.33
C ASP A 149 30.03 13.29 3.17
N PHE A 150 29.45 13.77 2.08
CA PHE A 150 30.23 14.38 1.00
C PHE A 150 30.35 15.90 1.20
N THR A 151 31.35 16.30 1.95
CA THR A 151 31.86 17.69 1.92
C THR A 151 32.36 17.94 0.48
N VAL A 152 31.52 18.49 -0.36
CA VAL A 152 31.96 19.01 -1.65
C VAL A 152 32.63 20.34 -1.37
N PHE A 153 33.90 20.44 -1.68
CA PHE A 153 34.80 21.57 -1.55
C PHE A 153 34.19 22.87 -2.04
#